data_b38895f539c7a123a4fa045830b6c587
#
_entry.id   b38895f539c7a123a4fa045830b6c587
#
_cell.length_a   1.000
_cell.length_b   1.000
_cell.length_c   1.000
_cell.angle_alpha   90.00
_cell.angle_beta   90.00
_cell.angle_gamma   90.00
#
_symmetry.space_group_name_H-M   'P 1'
#
loop_
_entity.id
_entity.type
_entity.pdbx_description
1 polymer ?
#
loop_
_entity_poly.entity_id
_entity_poly.type
_entity_poly.pdbx_seq_one_letter_code
_entity_poly.pdbx_strand_id
1 'polypeptide(L)'
;MGDFFTTAMAFPAVIFTFPLAVVLLYWIFGVLFGVGGSVAEGGDGAGDGDIGGFSGVMALLGLSGVPAAIPLSMLIAVAWFTAMAGTELLDATALRVATLPVALVAGWGAARLTVLPLRRVFAAETGSQHEDFVGKVCVVRTSRVTAEFGQAEVTAQDGGTAIVQVRAEGPEGADLGAGSRALIFGYEPEREFFWVAPYDAGPATGYLENQLPR
;
A
#
# COMPACT_ATOMS: atom_id res chain seq x y z
N MET A 1 12.40 -11.60 -36.86
CA MET A 1 12.06 -12.06 -35.50
C MET A 1 13.20 -12.85 -34.84
N GLY A 2 14.00 -13.61 -35.57
CA GLY A 2 15.16 -14.33 -35.02
C GLY A 2 16.18 -13.39 -34.34
N ASP A 3 16.47 -12.27 -34.97
CA ASP A 3 17.49 -11.32 -34.47
C ASP A 3 17.10 -10.70 -33.12
N PHE A 4 15.82 -10.38 -32.92
CA PHE A 4 15.32 -9.87 -31.61
C PHE A 4 15.55 -10.87 -30.48
N PHE A 5 15.22 -12.16 -30.70
CA PHE A 5 15.43 -13.18 -29.67
C PHE A 5 16.92 -13.43 -29.41
N THR A 6 17.75 -13.40 -30.45
CA THR A 6 19.20 -13.55 -30.27
C THR A 6 19.79 -12.38 -29.47
N THR A 7 19.36 -11.15 -29.73
CA THR A 7 19.81 -9.97 -28.99
C THR A 7 19.29 -9.99 -27.56
N ALA A 8 18.02 -10.33 -27.33
CA ALA A 8 17.44 -10.42 -25.96
C ALA A 8 18.10 -11.50 -25.09
N MET A 9 18.61 -12.58 -25.72
CA MET A 9 19.36 -13.65 -25.06
C MET A 9 20.88 -13.41 -25.03
N ALA A 10 21.36 -12.36 -25.69
CA ALA A 10 22.76 -12.00 -25.67
C ALA A 10 23.11 -11.25 -24.37
N PHE A 11 24.36 -11.41 -23.93
CA PHE A 11 24.89 -10.60 -22.83
C PHE A 11 25.10 -9.15 -23.29
N PRO A 12 24.73 -8.10 -22.49
CA PRO A 12 24.22 -8.14 -21.11
C PRO A 12 22.68 -8.21 -20.97
N ALA A 13 21.88 -8.12 -22.03
CA ALA A 13 20.42 -8.05 -22.00
C ALA A 13 19.78 -9.26 -21.30
N VAL A 14 20.36 -10.45 -21.46
CA VAL A 14 19.83 -11.72 -20.88
C VAL A 14 19.65 -11.64 -19.35
N ILE A 15 20.46 -10.87 -18.64
CA ILE A 15 20.38 -10.70 -17.18
C ILE A 15 19.02 -10.10 -16.78
N PHE A 16 18.49 -9.20 -17.60
CA PHE A 16 17.21 -8.54 -17.34
C PHE A 16 16.03 -9.22 -18.03
N THR A 17 16.27 -10.10 -19.01
CA THR A 17 15.22 -10.81 -19.76
C THR A 17 14.41 -11.73 -18.85
N PHE A 18 15.07 -12.48 -17.95
CA PHE A 18 14.37 -13.37 -17.02
C PHE A 18 13.51 -12.59 -16.00
N PRO A 19 14.04 -11.59 -15.28
CA PRO A 19 13.21 -10.74 -14.41
C PRO A 19 12.05 -10.05 -15.15
N LEU A 20 12.26 -9.61 -16.39
CA LEU A 20 11.20 -9.00 -17.20
C LEU A 20 10.10 -10.02 -17.52
N ALA A 21 10.46 -11.26 -17.87
CA ALA A 21 9.48 -12.32 -18.10
C ALA A 21 8.64 -12.60 -16.84
N VAL A 22 9.26 -12.62 -15.68
CA VAL A 22 8.54 -12.78 -14.38
C VAL A 22 7.58 -11.63 -14.14
N VAL A 23 8.00 -10.38 -14.38
CA VAL A 23 7.13 -9.19 -14.25
C VAL A 23 5.96 -9.26 -15.24
N LEU A 24 6.19 -9.65 -16.48
CA LEU A 24 5.11 -9.79 -17.46
C LEU A 24 4.11 -10.88 -17.06
N LEU A 25 4.58 -12.04 -16.60
CA LEU A 25 3.72 -13.07 -16.06
C LEU A 25 2.91 -12.58 -14.85
N TYR A 26 3.54 -11.89 -13.93
CA TYR A 26 2.86 -11.29 -12.76
C TYR A 26 1.69 -10.40 -13.20
N TRP A 27 1.91 -9.49 -14.15
CA TRP A 27 0.85 -8.60 -14.64
C TRP A 27 -0.23 -9.33 -15.44
N ILE A 28 0.16 -10.33 -16.27
CA ILE A 28 -0.81 -11.16 -16.99
C ILE A 28 -1.72 -11.90 -16.00
N PHE A 29 -1.15 -12.52 -14.97
CA PHE A 29 -1.93 -13.19 -13.93
C PHE A 29 -2.80 -12.21 -13.16
N GLY A 30 -2.28 -11.05 -12.80
CA GLY A 30 -3.03 -9.99 -12.12
C GLY A 30 -4.28 -9.57 -12.88
N VAL A 31 -4.14 -9.37 -14.20
CA VAL A 31 -5.27 -9.01 -15.09
C VAL A 31 -6.22 -10.18 -15.30
N LEU A 32 -5.71 -11.39 -15.48
CA LEU A 32 -6.52 -12.57 -15.82
C LEU A 32 -7.41 -13.03 -14.65
N PHE A 33 -6.89 -12.92 -13.42
CA PHE A 33 -7.58 -13.39 -12.21
C PHE A 33 -8.23 -12.26 -11.41
N GLY A 34 -8.20 -11.02 -11.90
CA GLY A 34 -8.80 -9.88 -11.22
C GLY A 34 -8.13 -9.50 -9.88
N VAL A 35 -6.95 -10.06 -9.62
CA VAL A 35 -6.20 -9.90 -8.36
C VAL A 35 -5.35 -8.62 -8.39
N GLY A 36 -5.36 -7.87 -9.49
CA GLY A 36 -4.51 -6.70 -9.73
C GLY A 36 -4.70 -5.58 -8.69
N GLY A 37 -5.89 -5.43 -8.12
CA GLY A 37 -6.16 -4.47 -7.05
C GLY A 37 -5.58 -4.93 -5.71
N SER A 38 -5.89 -6.14 -5.27
CA SER A 38 -5.46 -6.67 -3.98
C SER A 38 -3.96 -7.00 -3.89
N VAL A 39 -3.31 -7.31 -5.02
CA VAL A 39 -1.86 -7.55 -5.06
C VAL A 39 -1.07 -6.24 -5.12
N ALA A 40 -1.67 -5.18 -5.65
CA ALA A 40 -1.11 -3.83 -5.56
C ALA A 40 -1.20 -3.27 -4.13
N GLU A 41 -2.27 -3.58 -3.39
CA GLU A 41 -2.43 -3.23 -1.96
C GLU A 41 -1.62 -4.14 -1.04
N GLY A 42 -1.31 -5.38 -1.44
CA GLY A 42 -0.53 -6.35 -0.65
C GLY A 42 0.96 -6.01 -0.46
N GLY A 43 1.43 -4.87 -0.95
CA GLY A 43 2.81 -4.40 -0.77
C GLY A 43 3.13 -3.89 0.63
N ASP A 44 2.14 -3.37 1.36
CA ASP A 44 2.30 -2.89 2.75
C ASP A 44 1.67 -3.82 3.79
N GLY A 45 0.89 -4.83 3.33
CA GLY A 45 0.19 -5.78 4.18
C GLY A 45 0.79 -7.19 4.21
N ALA A 46 1.97 -7.42 3.64
CA ALA A 46 2.73 -8.62 3.91
C ALA A 46 3.11 -8.59 5.39
N GLY A 47 2.29 -9.31 6.15
CA GLY A 47 2.39 -9.39 7.58
C GLY A 47 3.81 -9.59 8.06
N ASP A 48 4.03 -9.22 9.27
CA ASP A 48 5.11 -9.36 10.25
C ASP A 48 6.07 -10.57 10.12
N GLY A 49 6.32 -11.01 8.91
CA GLY A 49 7.29 -11.98 8.46
C GLY A 49 8.47 -11.27 7.80
N ASP A 50 9.34 -10.72 8.62
CA ASP A 50 10.78 -10.48 8.39
C ASP A 50 11.28 -10.42 6.93
N ILE A 51 10.77 -9.48 6.13
CA ILE A 51 11.47 -8.92 5.00
C ILE A 51 11.89 -7.47 5.35
N GLY A 52 12.27 -7.24 6.59
CA GLY A 52 12.80 -5.95 7.06
C GLY A 52 13.99 -5.43 6.24
N GLY A 53 14.63 -6.30 5.45
CA GLY A 53 15.60 -5.93 4.45
C GLY A 53 15.01 -5.32 3.17
N PHE A 54 13.90 -5.82 2.64
CA PHE A 54 13.37 -5.38 1.35
C PHE A 54 12.69 -4.00 1.42
N SER A 55 11.82 -3.79 2.40
CA SER A 55 11.18 -2.49 2.65
C SER A 55 12.21 -1.40 2.98
N GLY A 56 13.24 -1.74 3.78
CA GLY A 56 14.35 -0.86 4.08
C GLY A 56 15.17 -0.49 2.83
N VAL A 57 15.44 -1.44 1.95
CA VAL A 57 16.11 -1.17 0.66
C VAL A 57 15.25 -0.29 -0.25
N MET A 58 13.95 -0.54 -0.34
CA MET A 58 13.03 0.31 -1.12
C MET A 58 12.99 1.73 -0.58
N ALA A 59 12.97 1.90 0.75
CA ALA A 59 13.02 3.20 1.40
C ALA A 59 14.35 3.92 1.13
N LEU A 60 15.48 3.22 1.26
CA LEU A 60 16.81 3.76 0.97
C LEU A 60 16.94 4.22 -0.49
N LEU A 61 16.40 3.44 -1.43
CA LEU A 61 16.37 3.80 -2.85
C LEU A 61 15.37 4.93 -3.17
N GLY A 62 14.57 5.34 -2.20
CA GLY A 62 13.52 6.34 -2.38
C GLY A 62 12.34 5.87 -3.22
N LEU A 63 12.05 4.57 -3.23
CA LEU A 63 10.98 3.91 -3.99
C LEU A 63 9.79 3.51 -3.11
N SER A 64 9.76 3.91 -1.83
CA SER A 64 8.66 3.67 -0.89
C SER A 64 7.45 4.59 -1.13
N GLY A 65 6.29 4.24 -0.55
CA GLY A 65 5.05 5.03 -0.63
C GLY A 65 4.21 4.76 -1.88
N VAL A 66 4.51 3.68 -2.60
CA VAL A 66 3.69 3.08 -3.65
C VAL A 66 3.89 1.56 -3.62
N PRO A 67 2.95 0.74 -4.12
CA PRO A 67 3.14 -0.71 -4.20
C PRO A 67 4.43 -1.07 -4.92
N ALA A 68 5.28 -1.89 -4.28
CA ALA A 68 6.63 -2.21 -4.75
C ALA A 68 6.68 -2.82 -6.16
N ALA A 69 5.59 -3.47 -6.58
CA ALA A 69 5.47 -4.03 -7.92
C ALA A 69 5.65 -2.98 -9.03
N ILE A 70 5.16 -1.75 -8.82
CA ILE A 70 5.21 -0.67 -9.81
C ILE A 70 6.66 -0.18 -10.05
N PRO A 71 7.39 0.29 -9.03
CA PRO A 71 8.77 0.76 -9.24
C PRO A 71 9.71 -0.36 -9.68
N LEU A 72 9.51 -1.58 -9.18
CA LEU A 72 10.32 -2.72 -9.58
C LEU A 72 10.11 -3.09 -11.06
N SER A 73 8.86 -3.11 -11.52
CA SER A 73 8.53 -3.35 -12.94
C SER A 73 9.19 -2.30 -13.85
N MET A 74 9.10 -1.03 -13.47
CA MET A 74 9.68 0.08 -14.23
C MET A 74 11.21 -0.01 -14.28
N LEU A 75 11.83 -0.31 -13.13
CA LEU A 75 13.28 -0.50 -13.04
C LEU A 75 13.74 -1.60 -14.00
N ILE A 76 13.11 -2.77 -13.91
CA ILE A 76 13.47 -3.94 -14.74
C ILE A 76 13.26 -3.66 -16.24
N ALA A 77 12.11 -3.08 -16.60
CA ALA A 77 11.80 -2.77 -18.00
C ALA A 77 12.80 -1.80 -18.60
N VAL A 78 13.08 -0.68 -17.94
CA VAL A 78 14.02 0.33 -18.46
C VAL A 78 15.46 -0.20 -18.47
N ALA A 79 15.86 -0.95 -17.46
CA ALA A 79 17.18 -1.59 -17.44
C ALA A 79 17.34 -2.58 -18.61
N TRP A 80 16.30 -3.37 -18.91
CA TRP A 80 16.29 -4.30 -20.03
C TRP A 80 16.40 -3.57 -21.37
N PHE A 81 15.59 -2.51 -21.61
CA PHE A 81 15.67 -1.73 -22.84
C PHE A 81 17.04 -1.07 -23.01
N THR A 82 17.61 -0.54 -21.95
CA THR A 82 18.94 0.08 -21.98
C THR A 82 20.02 -0.95 -22.29
N ALA A 83 19.95 -2.14 -21.65
CA ALA A 83 20.90 -3.22 -21.94
C ALA A 83 20.77 -3.74 -23.37
N MET A 84 19.54 -3.86 -23.88
CA MET A 84 19.28 -4.28 -25.26
C MET A 84 19.82 -3.27 -26.27
N ALA A 85 19.60 -1.97 -26.05
CA ALA A 85 20.18 -0.91 -26.87
C ALA A 85 21.70 -0.97 -26.85
N GLY A 86 22.31 -1.24 -25.69
CA GLY A 86 23.76 -1.39 -25.56
C GLY A 86 24.31 -2.60 -26.36
N THR A 87 23.57 -3.71 -26.43
CA THR A 87 24.01 -4.86 -27.23
C THR A 87 23.97 -4.57 -28.73
N GLU A 88 23.00 -3.80 -29.20
CA GLU A 88 22.85 -3.44 -30.62
C GLU A 88 23.81 -2.33 -31.07
N LEU A 89 24.06 -1.34 -30.23
CA LEU A 89 24.81 -0.13 -30.55
C LEU A 89 26.31 -0.27 -30.35
N LEU A 90 26.76 -1.22 -29.52
CA LEU A 90 28.14 -1.33 -29.09
C LEU A 90 28.74 -2.66 -29.52
N ASP A 91 29.78 -2.61 -30.39
CA ASP A 91 30.46 -3.80 -30.86
C ASP A 91 31.52 -4.32 -29.87
N ALA A 92 32.16 -3.42 -29.10
CA ALA A 92 33.22 -3.82 -28.21
C ALA A 92 32.67 -4.44 -26.92
N THR A 93 33.16 -5.63 -26.56
CA THR A 93 32.71 -6.38 -25.36
C THR A 93 32.86 -5.55 -24.07
N ALA A 94 33.94 -4.78 -23.93
CA ALA A 94 34.15 -3.91 -22.77
C ALA A 94 33.07 -2.83 -22.62
N LEU A 95 32.61 -2.25 -23.74
CA LEU A 95 31.53 -1.27 -23.75
C LEU A 95 30.17 -1.93 -23.44
N ARG A 96 29.94 -3.15 -23.92
CA ARG A 96 28.73 -3.94 -23.56
C ARG A 96 28.66 -4.20 -22.07
N VAL A 97 29.76 -4.54 -21.42
CA VAL A 97 29.80 -4.70 -19.95
C VAL A 97 29.48 -3.38 -19.25
N ALA A 98 30.01 -2.27 -19.75
CA ALA A 98 29.74 -0.94 -19.19
C ALA A 98 28.26 -0.50 -19.29
N THR A 99 27.46 -1.11 -20.16
CA THR A 99 26.00 -0.84 -20.21
C THR A 99 25.26 -1.36 -18.99
N LEU A 100 25.76 -2.34 -18.24
CA LEU A 100 25.10 -2.87 -17.02
C LEU A 100 24.89 -1.79 -15.95
N PRO A 101 25.91 -1.08 -15.47
CA PRO A 101 25.70 -0.02 -14.50
C PRO A 101 24.86 1.14 -15.07
N VAL A 102 24.98 1.45 -16.34
CA VAL A 102 24.14 2.46 -17.02
C VAL A 102 22.68 2.03 -17.01
N ALA A 103 22.40 0.76 -17.35
CA ALA A 103 21.04 0.19 -17.33
C ALA A 103 20.41 0.24 -15.94
N LEU A 104 21.17 -0.11 -14.88
CA LEU A 104 20.70 -0.04 -13.51
C LEU A 104 20.39 1.40 -13.06
N VAL A 105 21.27 2.34 -13.38
CA VAL A 105 21.05 3.76 -13.05
C VAL A 105 19.87 4.33 -13.82
N ALA A 106 19.74 4.03 -15.11
CA ALA A 106 18.61 4.43 -15.93
C ALA A 106 17.27 3.85 -15.40
N GLY A 107 17.27 2.54 -15.08
CA GLY A 107 16.12 1.86 -14.48
C GLY A 107 15.71 2.46 -13.14
N TRP A 108 16.68 2.70 -12.26
CA TRP A 108 16.43 3.36 -10.98
C TRP A 108 15.89 4.78 -11.15
N GLY A 109 16.49 5.57 -12.03
CA GLY A 109 16.03 6.92 -12.32
C GLY A 109 14.58 6.95 -12.84
N ALA A 110 14.24 6.05 -13.76
CA ALA A 110 12.91 5.91 -14.30
C ALA A 110 11.89 5.47 -13.22
N ALA A 111 12.25 4.49 -12.38
CA ALA A 111 11.42 4.05 -11.26
C ALA A 111 11.17 5.21 -10.28
N ARG A 112 12.20 5.95 -9.91
CA ARG A 112 12.08 7.12 -9.03
C ARG A 112 11.22 8.23 -9.63
N LEU A 113 11.38 8.51 -10.93
CA LEU A 113 10.57 9.50 -11.64
C LEU A 113 9.09 9.11 -11.68
N THR A 114 8.79 7.81 -11.80
CA THR A 114 7.43 7.27 -11.76
C THR A 114 6.83 7.34 -10.35
N VAL A 115 7.61 7.02 -9.32
CA VAL A 115 7.16 7.04 -7.92
C VAL A 115 6.80 8.45 -7.45
N LEU A 116 7.54 9.49 -7.88
CA LEU A 116 7.33 10.87 -7.42
C LEU A 116 5.88 11.37 -7.57
N PRO A 117 5.22 11.29 -8.75
CA PRO A 117 3.83 11.69 -8.89
C PRO A 117 2.86 10.68 -8.24
N LEU A 118 3.17 9.37 -8.32
CA LEU A 118 2.30 8.33 -7.78
C LEU A 118 2.14 8.41 -6.26
N ARG A 119 3.19 8.77 -5.53
CA ARG A 119 3.10 8.95 -4.07
C ARG A 119 1.98 9.89 -3.65
N ARG A 120 1.75 10.96 -4.42
CA ARG A 120 0.67 11.93 -4.11
C ARG A 120 -0.70 11.30 -4.26
N VAL A 121 -0.87 10.45 -5.26
CA VAL A 121 -2.14 9.74 -5.50
C VAL A 121 -2.39 8.70 -4.41
N PHE A 122 -1.43 7.83 -4.14
CA PHE A 122 -1.56 6.79 -3.11
C PHE A 122 -1.65 7.36 -1.69
N ALA A 123 -0.92 8.43 -1.36
CA ALA A 123 -1.07 9.10 -0.08
C ALA A 123 -2.45 9.74 0.11
N ALA A 124 -3.06 10.26 -0.95
CA ALA A 124 -4.41 10.80 -0.90
C ALA A 124 -5.46 9.71 -0.70
N GLU A 125 -5.29 8.54 -1.33
CA GLU A 125 -6.20 7.40 -1.15
C GLU A 125 -6.12 6.84 0.29
N THR A 126 -4.93 6.65 0.83
CA THR A 126 -4.75 6.15 2.20
C THR A 126 -5.28 7.14 3.24
N GLY A 127 -5.05 8.44 3.05
CA GLY A 127 -5.58 9.48 3.93
C GLY A 127 -7.10 9.56 3.92
N SER A 128 -7.72 9.52 2.74
CA SER A 128 -9.18 9.58 2.60
C SER A 128 -9.88 8.34 3.17
N GLN A 129 -9.30 7.15 3.03
CA GLN A 129 -9.87 5.94 3.60
C GLN A 129 -9.93 5.98 5.13
N HIS A 130 -8.94 6.57 5.80
CA HIS A 130 -8.97 6.69 7.26
C HIS A 130 -9.95 7.79 7.72
N GLU A 131 -10.01 8.93 7.03
CA GLU A 131 -10.98 9.98 7.33
C GLU A 131 -12.43 9.52 7.10
N ASP A 132 -12.68 8.63 6.17
CA ASP A 132 -13.99 8.05 5.88
C ASP A 132 -14.56 7.20 7.02
N PHE A 133 -13.74 6.79 7.98
CA PHE A 133 -14.18 6.08 9.18
C PHE A 133 -14.62 7.02 10.30
N VAL A 134 -14.25 8.28 10.27
CA VAL A 134 -14.69 9.27 11.26
C VAL A 134 -16.21 9.50 11.11
N GLY A 135 -16.92 9.44 12.22
CA GLY A 135 -18.39 9.49 12.25
C GLY A 135 -19.07 8.11 12.10
N LYS A 136 -18.32 7.02 11.90
CA LYS A 136 -18.89 5.66 11.85
C LYS A 136 -18.88 4.99 13.21
N VAL A 137 -19.82 4.06 13.37
CA VAL A 137 -19.89 3.20 14.55
C VAL A 137 -19.05 1.96 14.31
N CYS A 138 -18.18 1.64 15.24
CA CYS A 138 -17.36 0.43 15.24
C CYS A 138 -17.73 -0.50 16.40
N VAL A 139 -17.31 -1.75 16.33
CA VAL A 139 -17.50 -2.77 17.37
C VAL A 139 -16.12 -3.12 17.95
N VAL A 140 -15.94 -2.90 19.23
CA VAL A 140 -14.69 -3.20 19.94
C VAL A 140 -14.43 -4.71 19.93
N ARG A 141 -13.22 -5.10 19.59
CA ARG A 141 -12.78 -6.50 19.53
C ARG A 141 -11.87 -6.89 20.70
N THR A 142 -11.20 -5.93 21.32
CA THR A 142 -10.35 -6.16 22.49
C THR A 142 -11.15 -6.14 23.78
N SER A 143 -10.65 -6.78 24.82
CA SER A 143 -11.31 -6.86 26.12
C SER A 143 -11.49 -5.50 26.80
N ARG A 144 -10.69 -4.51 26.41
CA ARG A 144 -10.79 -3.11 26.85
C ARG A 144 -10.15 -2.19 25.83
N VAL A 145 -10.54 -0.93 25.86
CA VAL A 145 -9.89 0.16 25.12
C VAL A 145 -9.27 1.13 26.13
N THR A 146 -8.03 1.52 25.89
CA THR A 146 -7.28 2.48 26.71
C THR A 146 -6.68 3.58 25.83
N ALA A 147 -6.01 4.55 26.44
CA ALA A 147 -5.25 5.57 25.70
C ALA A 147 -4.08 4.99 24.88
N GLU A 148 -3.66 3.75 25.18
CA GLU A 148 -2.48 3.14 24.57
C GLU A 148 -2.82 1.90 23.71
N PHE A 149 -3.97 1.27 23.96
CA PHE A 149 -4.31 -0.01 23.34
C PHE A 149 -5.82 -0.15 23.11
N GLY A 150 -6.17 -0.72 21.97
CA GLY A 150 -7.51 -1.12 21.59
C GLY A 150 -7.61 -1.42 20.11
N GLN A 151 -8.52 -2.33 19.74
CA GLN A 151 -8.87 -2.65 18.37
C GLN A 151 -10.38 -2.73 18.24
N ALA A 152 -10.89 -2.23 17.12
CA ALA A 152 -12.29 -2.30 16.78
C ALA A 152 -12.47 -2.65 15.30
N GLU A 153 -13.61 -3.24 15.00
CA GLU A 153 -14.04 -3.55 13.65
C GLU A 153 -15.02 -2.47 13.17
N VAL A 154 -14.74 -1.89 12.02
CA VAL A 154 -15.57 -0.90 11.36
C VAL A 154 -15.99 -1.41 9.98
N THR A 155 -17.22 -1.13 9.59
CA THR A 155 -17.69 -1.45 8.24
C THR A 155 -17.38 -0.30 7.29
N ALA A 156 -16.62 -0.58 6.24
CA ALA A 156 -16.30 0.35 5.18
C ALA A 156 -17.53 0.66 4.30
N GLN A 157 -17.44 1.66 3.43
CA GLN A 157 -18.57 2.07 2.57
C GLN A 157 -18.90 1.01 1.51
N ASP A 158 -17.94 0.21 1.11
CA ASP A 158 -18.08 -0.91 0.16
C ASP A 158 -18.69 -2.17 0.78
N GLY A 159 -19.01 -2.14 2.10
CA GLY A 159 -19.54 -3.28 2.85
C GLY A 159 -18.48 -4.24 3.39
N GLY A 160 -17.20 -3.99 3.12
CA GLY A 160 -16.09 -4.70 3.73
C GLY A 160 -15.95 -4.35 5.21
N THR A 161 -15.32 -5.23 6.00
CA THR A 161 -14.99 -4.95 7.40
C THR A 161 -13.49 -4.79 7.56
N ALA A 162 -13.08 -3.73 8.26
CA ALA A 162 -11.68 -3.47 8.59
C ALA A 162 -11.47 -3.50 10.10
N ILE A 163 -10.36 -4.07 10.54
CA ILE A 163 -9.91 -3.98 11.94
C ILE A 163 -8.98 -2.78 12.04
N VAL A 164 -9.35 -1.83 12.90
CA VAL A 164 -8.62 -0.58 13.08
C VAL A 164 -8.12 -0.44 14.52
N GLN A 165 -7.00 0.25 14.68
CA GLN A 165 -6.48 0.60 15.99
C GLN A 165 -7.33 1.73 16.57
N VAL A 166 -7.79 1.55 17.83
CA VAL A 166 -8.63 2.53 18.50
C VAL A 166 -8.06 2.90 19.86
N ARG A 167 -8.31 4.13 20.29
CA ARG A 167 -7.91 4.65 21.61
C ARG A 167 -9.09 5.40 22.22
N ALA A 168 -9.18 5.37 23.54
CA ALA A 168 -10.16 6.15 24.28
C ALA A 168 -9.49 6.84 25.46
N GLU A 169 -9.82 8.08 25.70
CA GLU A 169 -9.36 8.85 26.85
C GLU A 169 -10.41 8.87 27.97
N GLY A 170 -9.93 8.93 29.22
CA GLY A 170 -10.78 9.09 30.37
C GLY A 170 -11.49 7.83 30.88
N PRO A 171 -12.37 7.98 31.87
CA PRO A 171 -13.08 6.85 32.48
C PRO A 171 -14.06 6.15 31.52
N GLU A 172 -14.53 6.84 30.50
CA GLU A 172 -15.44 6.31 29.48
C GLU A 172 -14.81 5.21 28.63
N GLY A 173 -13.47 5.22 28.45
CA GLY A 173 -12.74 4.15 27.78
C GLY A 173 -12.75 2.83 28.57
N ALA A 174 -12.87 2.88 29.88
CA ALA A 174 -12.89 1.69 30.73
C ALA A 174 -14.16 0.83 30.51
N ASP A 175 -15.24 1.43 30.03
CA ASP A 175 -16.51 0.74 29.76
C ASP A 175 -16.55 0.10 28.34
N LEU A 176 -15.52 0.37 27.51
CA LEU A 176 -15.43 -0.18 26.14
C LEU A 176 -14.73 -1.55 26.15
N GLY A 177 -15.52 -2.58 26.37
CA GLY A 177 -15.09 -3.98 26.29
C GLY A 177 -15.42 -4.64 24.95
N ALA A 178 -15.01 -5.89 24.78
CA ALA A 178 -15.28 -6.67 23.58
C ALA A 178 -16.78 -6.77 23.29
N GLY A 179 -17.18 -6.42 22.06
CA GLY A 179 -18.57 -6.38 21.63
C GLY A 179 -19.26 -5.03 21.90
N SER A 180 -18.66 -4.09 22.64
CA SER A 180 -19.20 -2.75 22.81
C SER A 180 -19.20 -1.98 21.50
N ARG A 181 -20.21 -1.14 21.31
CA ARG A 181 -20.27 -0.22 20.18
C ARG A 181 -19.64 1.11 20.56
N ALA A 182 -18.80 1.64 19.67
CA ALA A 182 -18.16 2.92 19.87
C ALA A 182 -18.28 3.79 18.61
N LEU A 183 -18.33 5.10 18.78
CA LEU A 183 -18.31 6.07 17.70
C LEU A 183 -16.87 6.54 17.47
N ILE A 184 -16.41 6.46 16.25
CA ILE A 184 -15.12 7.04 15.83
C ILE A 184 -15.32 8.55 15.65
N PHE A 185 -14.63 9.38 16.43
CA PHE A 185 -14.78 10.84 16.37
C PHE A 185 -13.54 11.58 15.89
N GLY A 186 -12.40 10.91 15.77
CA GLY A 186 -11.17 11.50 15.27
C GLY A 186 -10.17 10.47 14.79
N TYR A 187 -9.22 10.91 13.94
CA TYR A 187 -8.10 10.13 13.47
C TYR A 187 -6.79 10.83 13.81
N GLU A 188 -5.82 10.09 14.32
CA GLU A 188 -4.47 10.57 14.63
C GLU A 188 -3.47 10.05 13.59
N PRO A 189 -3.10 10.87 12.59
CA PRO A 189 -2.30 10.40 11.44
C PRO A 189 -0.86 10.03 11.82
N GLU A 190 -0.26 10.67 12.85
CA GLU A 190 1.13 10.40 13.25
C GLU A 190 1.31 9.03 13.91
N ARG A 191 0.23 8.52 14.53
CA ARG A 191 0.23 7.26 15.29
C ARG A 191 -0.72 6.21 14.71
N GLU A 192 -1.39 6.51 13.62
CA GLU A 192 -2.28 5.62 12.87
C GLU A 192 -3.37 4.94 13.72
N PHE A 193 -4.05 5.69 14.58
CA PHE A 193 -5.17 5.19 15.36
C PHE A 193 -6.36 6.15 15.34
N PHE A 194 -7.53 5.62 15.74
CA PHE A 194 -8.77 6.38 15.84
C PHE A 194 -9.13 6.63 17.29
N TRP A 195 -9.62 7.83 17.57
CA TRP A 195 -10.25 8.16 18.82
C TRP A 195 -11.70 7.69 18.81
N VAL A 196 -12.10 6.96 19.87
CA VAL A 196 -13.45 6.43 20.02
C VAL A 196 -14.07 6.81 21.36
N ALA A 197 -15.40 6.99 21.33
CA ALA A 197 -16.23 7.19 22.51
C ALA A 197 -17.36 6.13 22.54
N PRO A 198 -17.88 5.78 23.71
CA PRO A 198 -19.02 4.88 23.83
C PRO A 198 -20.19 5.38 22.97
N TYR A 199 -20.77 4.46 22.19
CA TYR A 199 -21.95 4.73 21.39
C TYR A 199 -23.16 4.04 21.98
N ASP A 200 -23.91 4.79 22.80
CA ASP A 200 -25.24 4.37 23.24
C ASP A 200 -26.27 4.76 22.17
N ALA A 201 -26.76 3.78 21.44
CA ALA A 201 -27.99 3.93 20.68
C ALA A 201 -29.17 4.00 21.66
N GLY A 202 -29.18 5.01 22.53
CA GLY A 202 -30.35 5.31 23.32
C GLY A 202 -31.55 5.50 22.40
N PRO A 203 -32.78 5.10 22.80
CA PRO A 203 -33.94 5.25 21.95
C PRO A 203 -34.07 6.73 21.57
N ALA A 204 -34.05 7.01 20.26
CA ALA A 204 -34.21 8.33 19.68
C ALA A 204 -35.60 9.00 19.98
N THR A 205 -36.29 8.54 21.02
CA THR A 205 -37.70 8.86 21.31
C THR A 205 -37.85 9.87 22.47
N GLY A 206 -36.80 10.31 23.13
CA GLY A 206 -36.92 11.11 24.37
C GLY A 206 -36.88 12.64 24.24
N TYR A 207 -36.39 13.19 23.13
CA TYR A 207 -36.11 14.62 23.03
C TYR A 207 -37.20 15.48 22.33
N LEU A 208 -38.16 14.88 21.65
CA LEU A 208 -39.19 15.64 20.92
C LEU A 208 -40.53 15.74 21.67
N GLU A 209 -40.75 14.98 22.74
CA GLU A 209 -42.06 14.99 23.46
C GLU A 209 -42.16 16.09 24.51
N ASN A 210 -41.08 16.75 24.86
CA ASN A 210 -41.11 17.74 25.95
C ASN A 210 -41.06 19.22 25.46
N GLN A 211 -41.28 19.50 24.18
CA GLN A 211 -41.28 20.84 23.61
C GLN A 211 -42.61 21.25 22.95
N LEU A 212 -43.71 20.55 23.16
CA LEU A 212 -45.02 21.04 22.76
C LEU A 212 -45.68 21.79 23.97
N PRO A 213 -45.87 23.13 23.91
CA PRO A 213 -46.65 23.84 24.90
C PRO A 213 -48.13 23.45 24.76
N ARG A 214 -48.77 23.23 25.89
CA ARG A 214 -50.23 23.01 25.98
C ARG A 214 -50.99 24.31 25.77
#